data_5ce82e5616839ab2a27d801e86907f20
#
_entry.id   5ce82e5616839ab2a27d801e86907f20
#
_cell.length_a   1.000
_cell.length_b   1.000
_cell.length_c   1.000
_cell.angle_alpha   90.00
_cell.angle_beta   90.00
_cell.angle_gamma   90.00
#
_symmetry.space_group_name_H-M   'P 1'
#
loop_
_entity.id
_entity.type
_entity.pdbx_description
1 polymer ?
#
loop_
_entity_poly.entity_id
_entity_poly.type
_entity_poly.pdbx_seq_one_letter_code
_entity_poly.pdbx_strand_id
1 'polypeptide(L)'
;MWIRIVLALGVAIAAASPGRAQQQGPIRATSDVSYELIARWDVERLNKILTTDTPAFAGIKVDYTPAVNAVRLYRVSYASVIPERGNKPIAATGLLAIPDTAATSFPLLSYQHGTVYGKQEVPSFPEQSPETQLMLAQFAGQGTIVIGADYFGMGTSGEPEGYMVKASHQQATADLLAASRAVLDHLKLTTTKLLLAGWSQGGFVTMAMLEKLEHDGVPVTAAATASAPLDVGVALNGFLSFPRKNDAAWVTSLFILSSFSFENYYGVPGLARSLINDDVYDIARKAYQRQPYNAADVPTDLHKLIRPAYFDPQFFADSAYGRLIAATHAYRWVIKTPVRNYYGESDEAISIGLGQLGMTYQRAMGAGNTRVEAISTGPTTHRGTFATAVPQWKIWFDTM
;
A
#
# COMPACT_ATOMS: atom_id res chain seq x y z
N MET A 1 26.10 71.15 -31.88
CA MET A 1 25.67 69.77 -31.97
C MET A 1 26.64 68.93 -31.14
N TRP A 2 26.33 68.67 -29.87
CA TRP A 2 27.25 68.06 -28.93
C TRP A 2 26.62 66.75 -28.46
N ILE A 3 27.28 65.59 -28.75
CA ILE A 3 26.94 64.27 -28.35
C ILE A 3 27.46 64.03 -26.92
N ARG A 4 26.55 63.78 -25.96
CA ARG A 4 26.91 63.32 -24.61
C ARG A 4 26.90 61.81 -24.57
N ILE A 5 28.09 61.24 -24.32
CA ILE A 5 28.27 59.83 -24.01
C ILE A 5 27.97 59.64 -22.52
N VAL A 6 26.98 58.79 -22.21
CA VAL A 6 26.68 58.33 -20.83
C VAL A 6 27.32 56.95 -20.67
N LEU A 7 28.35 56.88 -19.85
CA LEU A 7 28.89 55.58 -19.37
C LEU A 7 27.94 55.02 -18.31
N ALA A 8 27.34 53.85 -18.56
CA ALA A 8 26.63 53.07 -17.58
C ALA A 8 27.59 52.08 -16.93
N LEU A 9 27.94 52.27 -15.65
CA LEU A 9 28.60 51.27 -14.83
C LEU A 9 27.58 50.14 -14.51
N GLY A 10 27.77 48.98 -15.10
CA GLY A 10 27.03 47.76 -14.71
C GLY A 10 27.65 47.17 -13.45
N VAL A 11 26.93 47.21 -12.33
CA VAL A 11 27.25 46.44 -11.12
C VAL A 11 26.72 45.02 -11.35
N ALA A 12 27.59 44.05 -11.56
CA ALA A 12 27.25 42.65 -11.59
C ALA A 12 27.02 42.15 -10.17
N ILE A 13 25.77 41.97 -9.81
CA ILE A 13 25.36 41.27 -8.56
C ILE A 13 25.50 39.76 -8.89
N ALA A 14 26.53 39.12 -8.36
CA ALA A 14 26.64 37.66 -8.37
C ALA A 14 25.56 37.10 -7.46
N ALA A 15 24.48 36.57 -8.04
CA ALA A 15 23.50 35.78 -7.32
C ALA A 15 24.17 34.44 -6.92
N ALA A 16 24.43 34.27 -5.62
CA ALA A 16 24.83 32.99 -5.06
C ALA A 16 23.68 31.99 -5.27
N SER A 17 23.88 31.03 -6.15
CA SER A 17 22.96 29.90 -6.31
C SER A 17 22.92 29.12 -4.99
N PRO A 18 21.72 28.76 -4.45
CA PRO A 18 21.65 27.90 -3.29
C PRO A 18 22.32 26.58 -3.64
N GLY A 19 23.31 26.19 -2.83
CA GLY A 19 24.09 24.99 -3.01
C GLY A 19 23.16 23.79 -3.16
N ARG A 20 23.18 23.13 -4.33
CA ARG A 20 22.67 21.78 -4.48
C ARG A 20 23.44 20.92 -3.47
N ALA A 21 22.76 20.44 -2.42
CA ALA A 21 23.29 19.34 -1.62
C ALA A 21 23.73 18.25 -2.59
N GLN A 22 25.01 17.87 -2.57
CA GLN A 22 25.50 16.73 -3.32
C GLN A 22 24.65 15.52 -2.89
N GLN A 23 23.85 14.99 -3.80
CA GLN A 23 23.20 13.69 -3.60
C GLN A 23 24.33 12.67 -3.48
N GLN A 24 24.62 12.26 -2.27
CA GLN A 24 25.49 11.10 -2.03
C GLN A 24 24.78 9.90 -2.65
N GLY A 25 25.49 9.14 -3.48
CA GLY A 25 24.95 7.93 -4.09
C GLY A 25 24.50 6.91 -3.02
N PRO A 26 23.83 5.82 -3.44
CA PRO A 26 23.33 4.81 -2.49
C PRO A 26 24.43 4.26 -1.59
N ILE A 27 24.15 4.18 -0.28
CA ILE A 27 25.02 3.61 0.73
C ILE A 27 24.70 2.12 0.86
N ARG A 28 25.70 1.26 0.88
CA ARG A 28 25.51 -0.18 1.09
C ARG A 28 25.42 -0.49 2.59
N ALA A 29 24.32 -1.10 3.02
CA ALA A 29 24.20 -1.68 4.36
C ALA A 29 24.74 -3.12 4.40
N THR A 30 24.48 -3.90 3.33
CA THR A 30 25.01 -5.26 3.12
C THR A 30 25.36 -5.46 1.63
N SER A 31 25.76 -6.69 1.21
CA SER A 31 25.94 -7.03 -0.21
C SER A 31 24.69 -6.79 -1.03
N ASP A 32 23.51 -7.08 -0.46
CA ASP A 32 22.22 -7.16 -1.16
C ASP A 32 21.24 -6.04 -0.79
N VAL A 33 21.68 -5.13 0.11
CA VAL A 33 20.85 -4.02 0.61
C VAL A 33 21.61 -2.71 0.51
N SER A 34 21.00 -1.74 -0.17
CA SER A 34 21.47 -0.36 -0.21
C SER A 34 20.34 0.62 0.11
N TYR A 35 20.71 1.82 0.54
CA TYR A 35 19.74 2.87 0.86
C TYR A 35 20.27 4.24 0.47
N GLU A 36 19.37 5.17 0.15
CA GLU A 36 19.69 6.56 -0.18
C GLU A 36 18.70 7.50 0.51
N LEU A 37 19.20 8.63 1.02
CA LEU A 37 18.33 9.69 1.55
C LEU A 37 17.65 10.39 0.36
N ILE A 38 16.30 10.28 0.29
CA ILE A 38 15.52 10.89 -0.79
C ILE A 38 14.87 12.22 -0.38
N ALA A 39 14.57 12.41 0.91
CA ALA A 39 14.03 13.66 1.43
C ALA A 39 14.18 13.75 2.96
N ARG A 40 14.03 14.98 3.45
CA ARG A 40 13.76 15.28 4.87
C ARG A 40 12.53 16.17 4.93
N TRP A 41 11.49 15.72 5.64
CA TRP A 41 10.27 16.49 5.84
C TRP A 41 10.27 17.09 7.25
N ASP A 42 10.03 18.40 7.33
CA ASP A 42 9.92 19.09 8.59
C ASP A 42 8.53 18.94 9.23
N VAL A 43 8.42 19.42 10.47
CA VAL A 43 7.18 19.35 11.25
C VAL A 43 6.04 20.15 10.61
N GLU A 44 6.34 21.29 9.98
CA GLU A 44 5.34 22.13 9.32
C GLU A 44 4.69 21.38 8.16
N ARG A 45 5.51 20.76 7.29
CA ARG A 45 5.03 19.95 6.19
C ARG A 45 4.18 18.77 6.67
N LEU A 46 4.64 18.04 7.69
CA LEU A 46 3.90 16.89 8.23
C LEU A 46 2.55 17.32 8.80
N ASN A 47 2.48 18.45 9.49
CA ASN A 47 1.22 18.99 10.00
C ASN A 47 0.30 19.49 8.88
N LYS A 48 0.84 20.05 7.78
CA LYS A 48 0.05 20.40 6.60
C LYS A 48 -0.59 19.16 5.97
N ILE A 49 0.15 18.04 5.89
CA ILE A 49 -0.41 16.76 5.43
C ILE A 49 -1.62 16.35 6.28
N LEU A 50 -1.52 16.40 7.61
CA LEU A 50 -2.60 16.02 8.51
C LEU A 50 -3.82 16.94 8.41
N THR A 51 -3.61 18.26 8.27
CA THR A 51 -4.68 19.25 8.39
C THR A 51 -5.29 19.69 7.05
N THR A 52 -4.58 19.49 5.94
CA THR A 52 -4.97 20.00 4.63
C THR A 52 -5.00 18.90 3.56
N ASP A 53 -3.88 18.19 3.38
CA ASP A 53 -3.73 17.29 2.25
C ASP A 53 -4.55 16.00 2.45
N THR A 54 -4.56 15.45 3.67
CA THR A 54 -5.36 14.27 4.02
C THR A 54 -6.88 14.51 3.95
N PRO A 55 -7.44 15.60 4.50
CA PRO A 55 -8.86 15.94 4.29
C PRO A 55 -9.25 16.06 2.82
N ALA A 56 -8.39 16.64 1.98
CA ALA A 56 -8.63 16.73 0.53
C ALA A 56 -8.62 15.35 -0.14
N PHE A 57 -7.73 14.45 0.26
CA PHE A 57 -7.65 13.08 -0.23
C PHE A 57 -8.83 12.21 0.22
N ALA A 58 -9.20 12.30 1.49
CA ALA A 58 -10.20 11.42 2.11
C ALA A 58 -11.65 11.91 1.94
N GLY A 59 -11.85 13.19 1.59
CA GLY A 59 -13.17 13.81 1.51
C GLY A 59 -13.83 14.07 2.87
N ILE A 60 -13.12 13.86 3.97
CA ILE A 60 -13.59 14.11 5.35
C ILE A 60 -12.48 14.76 6.18
N LYS A 61 -12.88 15.51 7.20
CA LYS A 61 -11.97 16.05 8.21
C LYS A 61 -11.91 15.11 9.40
N VAL A 62 -10.70 14.76 9.79
CA VAL A 62 -10.41 13.94 10.98
C VAL A 62 -9.37 14.68 11.83
N ASP A 63 -9.52 14.61 13.14
CA ASP A 63 -8.56 15.20 14.06
C ASP A 63 -7.41 14.23 14.30
N TYR A 64 -6.23 14.64 13.87
CA TYR A 64 -4.98 13.90 14.05
C TYR A 64 -4.14 14.53 15.17
N THR A 65 -3.38 13.71 15.89
CA THR A 65 -2.34 14.22 16.78
C THR A 65 -1.24 14.88 15.95
N PRO A 66 -0.88 16.15 16.21
CA PRO A 66 0.13 16.84 15.43
C PRO A 66 1.48 16.16 15.45
N ALA A 67 2.19 16.17 14.32
CA ALA A 67 3.58 15.75 14.24
C ALA A 67 4.47 16.67 15.08
N VAL A 68 5.44 16.08 15.78
CA VAL A 68 6.38 16.82 16.67
C VAL A 68 7.84 16.63 16.25
N ASN A 69 8.12 15.67 15.37
CA ASN A 69 9.45 15.39 14.84
C ASN A 69 9.50 15.57 13.33
N ALA A 70 10.61 16.11 12.81
CA ALA A 70 10.94 15.98 11.41
C ALA A 70 11.25 14.51 11.09
N VAL A 71 11.24 14.14 9.81
CA VAL A 71 11.42 12.74 9.35
C VAL A 71 12.43 12.70 8.22
N ARG A 72 13.41 11.79 8.31
CA ARG A 72 14.33 11.45 7.23
C ARG A 72 13.75 10.28 6.44
N LEU A 73 13.67 10.42 5.11
CA LEU A 73 13.09 9.45 4.20
C LEU A 73 14.20 8.80 3.37
N TYR A 74 14.26 7.49 3.43
CA TYR A 74 15.24 6.71 2.67
C TYR A 74 14.52 5.77 1.70
N ARG A 75 14.97 5.72 0.46
CA ARG A 75 14.65 4.60 -0.43
C ARG A 75 15.60 3.46 -0.10
N VAL A 76 15.04 2.29 0.14
CA VAL A 76 15.79 1.04 0.36
C VAL A 76 15.65 0.19 -0.89
N SER A 77 16.79 -0.26 -1.45
CA SER A 77 16.85 -1.22 -2.56
C SER A 77 17.40 -2.53 -2.04
N TYR A 78 16.74 -3.64 -2.37
CA TYR A 78 17.09 -4.96 -1.84
C TYR A 78 16.86 -6.07 -2.86
N ALA A 79 17.60 -7.18 -2.72
CA ALA A 79 17.37 -8.40 -3.49
C ALA A 79 16.16 -9.14 -2.93
N SER A 80 15.34 -9.69 -3.82
CA SER A 80 14.14 -10.47 -3.49
C SER A 80 13.89 -11.53 -4.58
N VAL A 81 12.80 -12.29 -4.44
CA VAL A 81 12.38 -13.30 -5.41
C VAL A 81 10.87 -13.26 -5.64
N ILE A 82 10.41 -13.68 -6.81
CA ILE A 82 8.99 -13.90 -7.11
C ILE A 82 8.66 -15.37 -6.89
N PRO A 83 7.97 -15.75 -5.80
CA PRO A 83 7.71 -17.15 -5.46
C PRO A 83 6.91 -17.88 -6.54
N GLU A 84 5.86 -17.27 -7.07
CA GLU A 84 4.97 -17.86 -8.08
C GLU A 84 5.68 -18.14 -9.42
N ARG A 85 6.86 -17.55 -9.61
CA ARG A 85 7.69 -17.73 -10.82
C ARG A 85 8.97 -18.53 -10.54
N GLY A 86 8.86 -19.54 -9.67
CA GLY A 86 9.99 -20.41 -9.32
C GLY A 86 11.12 -19.68 -8.58
N ASN A 87 10.77 -18.74 -7.72
CA ASN A 87 11.71 -17.86 -7.01
C ASN A 87 12.60 -17.04 -7.95
N LYS A 88 12.01 -16.53 -9.05
CA LYS A 88 12.74 -15.65 -9.98
C LYS A 88 13.39 -14.48 -9.22
N PRO A 89 14.73 -14.32 -9.27
CA PRO A 89 15.41 -13.20 -8.60
C PRO A 89 14.98 -11.85 -9.17
N ILE A 90 14.80 -10.88 -8.30
CA ILE A 90 14.49 -9.48 -8.66
C ILE A 90 15.18 -8.49 -7.73
N ALA A 91 15.32 -7.26 -8.19
CA ALA A 91 15.57 -6.11 -7.32
C ALA A 91 14.22 -5.46 -6.95
N ALA A 92 14.05 -5.17 -5.68
CA ALA A 92 12.86 -4.53 -5.15
C ALA A 92 13.21 -3.24 -4.39
N THR A 93 12.23 -2.36 -4.22
CA THR A 93 12.37 -1.10 -3.49
C THR A 93 11.27 -0.92 -2.46
N GLY A 94 11.55 -0.05 -1.49
CA GLY A 94 10.61 0.40 -0.49
C GLY A 94 11.11 1.63 0.23
N LEU A 95 10.29 2.13 1.14
CA LEU A 95 10.57 3.29 1.99
C LEU A 95 11.03 2.82 3.37
N LEU A 96 12.02 3.54 3.93
CA LEU A 96 12.34 3.57 5.36
C LEU A 96 12.31 5.02 5.82
N ALA A 97 11.38 5.35 6.71
CA ALA A 97 11.21 6.68 7.29
C ALA A 97 11.62 6.65 8.76
N ILE A 98 12.57 7.50 9.14
CA ILE A 98 13.15 7.55 10.49
C ILE A 98 12.87 8.91 11.10
N PRO A 99 12.27 8.98 12.33
CA PRO A 99 12.15 10.22 13.08
C PRO A 99 13.50 10.91 13.25
N ASP A 100 13.59 12.19 12.93
CA ASP A 100 14.84 12.96 13.03
C ASP A 100 15.01 13.53 14.43
N THR A 101 15.42 12.68 15.35
CA THR A 101 15.60 12.97 16.77
C THR A 101 16.93 12.38 17.28
N ALA A 102 17.30 12.70 18.52
CA ALA A 102 18.47 12.12 19.18
C ALA A 102 18.24 10.69 19.71
N ALA A 103 17.02 10.17 19.67
CA ALA A 103 16.71 8.81 20.10
C ALA A 103 17.36 7.77 19.18
N THR A 104 17.73 6.62 19.75
CA THR A 104 18.33 5.50 19.01
C THR A 104 17.49 4.23 19.03
N SER A 105 16.32 4.26 19.69
CA SER A 105 15.41 3.12 19.81
C SER A 105 13.98 3.57 19.57
N PHE A 106 13.24 2.88 18.69
CA PHE A 106 11.93 3.29 18.21
C PHE A 106 10.98 2.10 18.05
N PRO A 107 9.65 2.28 18.15
CA PRO A 107 8.71 1.36 17.54
C PRO A 107 8.91 1.30 16.02
N LEU A 108 8.64 0.16 15.42
CA LEU A 108 8.66 -0.04 13.95
C LEU A 108 7.26 -0.39 13.46
N LEU A 109 6.76 0.39 12.52
CA LEU A 109 5.53 0.12 11.79
C LEU A 109 5.86 -0.30 10.36
N SER A 110 5.48 -1.52 9.97
CA SER A 110 5.42 -1.91 8.57
C SER A 110 4.04 -1.56 8.03
N TYR A 111 4.01 -0.62 7.10
CA TYR A 111 2.82 -0.11 6.44
C TYR A 111 2.67 -0.70 5.05
N GLN A 112 1.45 -1.14 4.72
CA GLN A 112 1.10 -1.75 3.44
C GLN A 112 0.13 -0.84 2.70
N HIS A 113 0.55 -0.33 1.52
CA HIS A 113 -0.26 0.60 0.74
C HIS A 113 -1.43 -0.06 0.01
N GLY A 114 -2.48 0.71 -0.25
CA GLY A 114 -3.65 0.32 -1.00
C GLY A 114 -3.42 0.21 -2.52
N THR A 115 -4.50 0.00 -3.27
CA THR A 115 -4.48 -0.03 -4.73
C THR A 115 -4.10 1.33 -5.30
N VAL A 116 -3.13 1.35 -6.19
CA VAL A 116 -2.66 2.55 -6.89
C VAL A 116 -2.62 2.33 -8.40
N TYR A 117 -2.74 3.41 -9.16
CA TYR A 117 -2.80 3.35 -10.62
C TYR A 117 -1.53 3.86 -11.28
N GLY A 118 -0.80 4.75 -10.63
CA GLY A 118 0.52 5.21 -11.04
C GLY A 118 1.63 4.32 -10.48
N LYS A 119 2.62 3.98 -11.31
CA LYS A 119 3.74 3.12 -10.90
C LYS A 119 4.56 3.70 -9.74
N GLN A 120 4.55 5.03 -9.60
CA GLN A 120 5.27 5.77 -8.56
C GLN A 120 4.35 6.29 -7.44
N GLU A 121 3.10 5.87 -7.38
CA GLU A 121 2.19 6.21 -6.27
C GLU A 121 2.41 5.28 -5.06
N VAL A 122 3.66 4.95 -4.75
CA VAL A 122 4.10 3.92 -3.81
C VAL A 122 5.04 4.49 -2.75
N PRO A 123 5.31 3.77 -1.64
CA PRO A 123 6.04 4.31 -0.51
C PRO A 123 7.41 4.91 -0.83
N SER A 124 8.22 4.32 -1.73
CA SER A 124 9.53 4.87 -2.07
C SER A 124 9.48 6.14 -2.95
N PHE A 125 8.27 6.57 -3.34
CA PHE A 125 7.98 7.84 -4.01
C PHE A 125 6.93 8.64 -3.21
N PRO A 126 7.20 9.02 -1.96
CA PRO A 126 6.20 9.53 -1.03
C PRO A 126 5.52 10.83 -1.48
N GLU A 127 6.16 11.61 -2.37
CA GLU A 127 5.56 12.81 -2.94
C GLU A 127 4.32 12.52 -3.81
N GLN A 128 4.22 11.31 -4.35
CA GLN A 128 3.13 10.88 -5.23
C GLN A 128 2.11 9.98 -4.52
N SER A 129 2.30 9.70 -3.22
CA SER A 129 1.48 8.77 -2.45
C SER A 129 0.81 9.47 -1.25
N PRO A 130 -0.41 10.04 -1.40
CA PRO A 130 -1.13 10.69 -0.30
C PRO A 130 -1.34 9.77 0.91
N GLU A 131 -1.54 8.50 0.68
CA GLU A 131 -1.69 7.47 1.69
C GLU A 131 -0.40 7.32 2.52
N THR A 132 0.75 7.19 1.85
CA THR A 132 2.06 7.16 2.51
C THR A 132 2.32 8.45 3.29
N GLN A 133 1.96 9.61 2.73
CA GLN A 133 2.10 10.90 3.40
C GLN A 133 1.39 10.92 4.75
N LEU A 134 0.13 10.45 4.82
CA LEU A 134 -0.61 10.34 6.06
C LEU A 134 0.11 9.45 7.08
N MET A 135 0.58 8.28 6.65
CA MET A 135 1.28 7.34 7.53
C MET A 135 2.59 7.93 8.08
N LEU A 136 3.32 8.65 7.24
CA LEU A 136 4.54 9.35 7.68
C LEU A 136 4.24 10.46 8.69
N ALA A 137 3.23 11.27 8.43
CA ALA A 137 2.86 12.38 9.31
C ALA A 137 2.34 11.87 10.67
N GLN A 138 1.45 10.86 10.65
CA GLN A 138 0.81 10.34 11.87
C GLN A 138 1.73 9.45 12.70
N PHE A 139 2.64 8.69 12.09
CA PHE A 139 3.49 7.74 12.82
C PHE A 139 4.94 8.20 12.89
N ALA A 140 5.60 8.49 11.77
CA ALA A 140 7.00 8.90 11.81
C ALA A 140 7.17 10.28 12.43
N GLY A 141 6.26 11.22 12.15
CA GLY A 141 6.19 12.51 12.81
C GLY A 141 5.98 12.46 14.33
N GLN A 142 5.56 11.31 14.85
CA GLN A 142 5.34 11.06 16.28
C GLN A 142 6.27 10.00 16.88
N GLY A 143 7.43 9.75 16.26
CA GLY A 143 8.48 8.95 16.87
C GLY A 143 8.43 7.45 16.57
N THR A 144 7.72 7.00 15.54
CA THR A 144 7.71 5.62 15.08
C THR A 144 8.49 5.50 13.76
N ILE A 145 9.40 4.55 13.62
CA ILE A 145 9.97 4.22 12.30
C ILE A 145 8.87 3.61 11.45
N VAL A 146 8.72 4.10 10.20
CA VAL A 146 7.76 3.57 9.23
C VAL A 146 8.50 2.97 8.05
N ILE A 147 8.15 1.73 7.66
CA ILE A 147 8.59 1.11 6.43
C ILE A 147 7.39 0.76 5.55
N GLY A 148 7.60 0.78 4.23
CA GLY A 148 6.55 0.41 3.27
C GLY A 148 7.17 -0.15 2.00
N ALA A 149 6.76 -1.37 1.59
CA ALA A 149 7.21 -1.99 0.34
C ALA A 149 6.44 -1.41 -0.84
N ASP A 150 7.13 -1.23 -1.98
CA ASP A 150 6.48 -0.78 -3.22
C ASP A 150 5.66 -1.89 -3.90
N TYR A 151 5.83 -3.13 -3.48
CA TYR A 151 5.40 -4.39 -4.11
C TYR A 151 6.08 -4.66 -5.47
N PHE A 152 6.02 -5.91 -5.92
CA PHE A 152 6.64 -6.30 -7.18
C PHE A 152 5.87 -5.75 -8.37
N GLY A 153 6.61 -5.20 -9.33
CA GLY A 153 6.06 -4.52 -10.49
C GLY A 153 5.81 -3.03 -10.30
N MET A 154 6.00 -2.52 -9.06
CA MET A 154 5.79 -1.11 -8.73
C MET A 154 7.12 -0.38 -8.44
N GLY A 155 7.07 0.93 -8.25
CA GLY A 155 8.25 1.76 -8.01
C GLY A 155 9.23 1.72 -9.17
N THR A 156 10.44 1.26 -8.92
CA THR A 156 11.50 1.13 -9.94
C THR A 156 11.54 -0.23 -10.63
N SER A 157 10.69 -1.19 -10.23
CA SER A 157 10.69 -2.55 -10.77
C SER A 157 10.42 -2.62 -12.27
N GLY A 158 11.12 -3.50 -13.00
CA GLY A 158 10.86 -3.82 -14.41
C GLY A 158 9.81 -4.94 -14.62
N GLU A 159 9.37 -5.59 -13.54
CA GLU A 159 8.40 -6.67 -13.60
C GLU A 159 6.97 -6.16 -13.85
N PRO A 160 6.05 -7.00 -14.36
CA PRO A 160 4.63 -6.68 -14.32
C PRO A 160 4.13 -6.59 -12.87
N GLU A 161 3.07 -5.83 -12.64
CA GLU A 161 2.46 -5.71 -11.31
C GLU A 161 1.90 -7.04 -10.83
N GLY A 162 2.14 -7.38 -9.55
CA GLY A 162 1.61 -8.56 -8.86
C GLY A 162 0.40 -8.22 -7.98
N TYR A 163 -0.63 -7.54 -8.52
CA TYR A 163 -1.81 -7.15 -7.76
C TYR A 163 -2.52 -8.36 -7.14
N MET A 164 -2.69 -8.35 -5.80
CA MET A 164 -3.30 -9.43 -5.02
C MET A 164 -2.61 -10.80 -5.13
N VAL A 165 -1.39 -10.87 -5.63
CA VAL A 165 -0.60 -12.11 -5.69
C VAL A 165 0.00 -12.36 -4.31
N LYS A 166 -0.61 -13.27 -3.54
CA LYS A 166 -0.40 -13.40 -2.08
C LYS A 166 1.04 -13.68 -1.69
N ALA A 167 1.67 -14.72 -2.26
CA ALA A 167 3.02 -15.09 -1.84
C ALA A 167 4.06 -14.03 -2.26
N SER A 168 3.86 -13.35 -3.40
CA SER A 168 4.68 -12.20 -3.80
C SER A 168 4.53 -11.02 -2.83
N HIS A 169 3.32 -10.74 -2.32
CA HIS A 169 3.15 -9.71 -1.30
C HIS A 169 3.79 -10.08 0.03
N GLN A 170 3.65 -11.33 0.46
CA GLN A 170 4.32 -11.88 1.63
C GLN A 170 5.85 -11.74 1.52
N GLN A 171 6.41 -12.08 0.37
CA GLN A 171 7.85 -12.00 0.13
C GLN A 171 8.33 -10.54 0.10
N ALA A 172 7.68 -9.67 -0.67
CA ALA A 172 8.07 -8.26 -0.79
C ALA A 172 8.11 -7.56 0.58
N THR A 173 7.11 -7.80 1.42
CA THR A 173 7.00 -7.15 2.74
C THR A 173 7.96 -7.73 3.76
N ALA A 174 8.17 -9.04 3.77
CA ALA A 174 9.12 -9.71 4.66
C ALA A 174 10.57 -9.33 4.30
N ASP A 175 10.92 -9.30 3.01
CA ASP A 175 12.26 -8.92 2.57
C ASP A 175 12.55 -7.44 2.83
N LEU A 176 11.57 -6.53 2.65
CA LEU A 176 11.76 -5.14 3.07
C LEU A 176 11.98 -5.02 4.57
N LEU A 177 11.24 -5.78 5.40
CA LEU A 177 11.46 -5.78 6.85
C LEU A 177 12.88 -6.20 7.19
N ALA A 178 13.40 -7.27 6.56
CA ALA A 178 14.77 -7.72 6.75
C ALA A 178 15.80 -6.69 6.26
N ALA A 179 15.59 -6.12 5.07
CA ALA A 179 16.44 -5.08 4.51
C ALA A 179 16.46 -3.82 5.36
N SER A 180 15.29 -3.39 5.87
CA SER A 180 15.20 -2.22 6.74
C SER A 180 15.92 -2.45 8.07
N ARG A 181 15.84 -3.64 8.66
CA ARG A 181 16.62 -3.99 9.85
C ARG A 181 18.13 -3.90 9.61
N ALA A 182 18.62 -4.40 8.45
CA ALA A 182 20.02 -4.26 8.08
C ALA A 182 20.46 -2.79 7.95
N VAL A 183 19.60 -1.92 7.39
CA VAL A 183 19.86 -0.47 7.34
C VAL A 183 19.88 0.15 8.73
N LEU A 184 18.92 -0.21 9.59
CA LEU A 184 18.86 0.28 10.97
C LEU A 184 20.10 -0.13 11.78
N ASP A 185 20.55 -1.37 11.64
CA ASP A 185 21.78 -1.86 12.27
C ASP A 185 23.02 -1.07 11.79
N HIS A 186 23.11 -0.80 10.48
CA HIS A 186 24.17 0.04 9.91
C HIS A 186 24.15 1.46 10.50
N LEU A 187 22.94 2.02 10.72
CA LEU A 187 22.73 3.33 11.34
C LEU A 187 22.81 3.32 12.87
N LYS A 188 23.03 2.14 13.50
CA LYS A 188 23.08 1.93 14.96
C LYS A 188 21.77 2.32 15.66
N LEU A 189 20.66 2.00 15.02
CA LEU A 189 19.30 2.18 15.55
C LEU A 189 18.68 0.83 15.89
N THR A 190 17.86 0.80 16.94
CA THR A 190 17.16 -0.41 17.39
C THR A 190 15.65 -0.24 17.34
N THR A 191 14.93 -1.36 17.32
CA THR A 191 13.46 -1.35 17.35
C THR A 191 12.92 -2.04 18.59
N THR A 192 11.87 -1.48 19.22
CA THR A 192 11.27 -1.99 20.46
C THR A 192 10.13 -2.96 20.21
N LYS A 193 9.30 -2.70 19.20
CA LYS A 193 8.14 -3.51 18.83
C LYS A 193 7.92 -3.46 17.33
N LEU A 194 7.29 -4.50 16.75
CA LEU A 194 6.87 -4.56 15.36
C LEU A 194 5.35 -4.45 15.28
N LEU A 195 4.89 -3.46 14.54
CA LEU A 195 3.49 -3.17 14.27
C LEU A 195 3.24 -3.33 12.76
N LEU A 196 2.06 -3.80 12.39
CA LEU A 196 1.65 -3.89 10.99
C LEU A 196 0.38 -3.07 10.76
N ALA A 197 0.29 -2.33 9.66
CA ALA A 197 -0.95 -1.69 9.28
C ALA A 197 -1.08 -1.52 7.76
N GLY A 198 -2.34 -1.49 7.27
CA GLY A 198 -2.62 -1.25 5.87
C GLY A 198 -4.09 -1.03 5.57
N TRP A 199 -4.33 -0.43 4.40
CA TRP A 199 -5.66 -0.08 3.93
C TRP A 199 -5.97 -0.73 2.59
N SER A 200 -7.25 -1.16 2.39
CA SER A 200 -7.71 -1.72 1.11
C SER A 200 -6.87 -2.93 0.70
N GLN A 201 -6.25 -2.95 -0.49
CA GLN A 201 -5.24 -3.94 -0.88
C GLN A 201 -4.18 -4.10 0.23
N GLY A 202 -3.70 -2.99 0.79
CA GLY A 202 -2.73 -3.02 1.87
C GLY A 202 -3.24 -3.69 3.14
N GLY A 203 -4.54 -3.64 3.40
CA GLY A 203 -5.15 -4.40 4.49
C GLY A 203 -5.08 -5.91 4.27
N PHE A 204 -5.33 -6.37 3.04
CA PHE A 204 -5.08 -7.77 2.65
C PHE A 204 -3.60 -8.13 2.79
N VAL A 205 -2.70 -7.27 2.27
CA VAL A 205 -1.24 -7.51 2.34
C VAL A 205 -0.75 -7.51 3.78
N THR A 206 -1.29 -6.66 4.66
CA THR A 206 -0.99 -6.67 6.10
C THR A 206 -1.30 -8.04 6.73
N MET A 207 -2.46 -8.60 6.43
CA MET A 207 -2.84 -9.90 6.97
C MET A 207 -2.05 -11.04 6.31
N ALA A 208 -1.73 -10.95 5.03
CA ALA A 208 -0.84 -11.91 4.35
C ALA A 208 0.58 -11.87 4.94
N MET A 209 1.12 -10.68 5.21
CA MET A 209 2.41 -10.51 5.90
C MET A 209 2.35 -11.10 7.32
N LEU A 210 1.28 -10.82 8.08
CA LEU A 210 1.10 -11.37 9.42
C LEU A 210 1.11 -12.89 9.41
N GLU A 211 0.38 -13.52 8.50
CA GLU A 211 0.36 -14.99 8.34
C GLU A 211 1.76 -15.55 8.13
N LYS A 212 2.54 -14.92 7.23
CA LYS A 212 3.93 -15.33 6.98
C LYS A 212 4.80 -15.15 8.22
N LEU A 213 4.75 -14.00 8.88
CA LEU A 213 5.58 -13.73 10.06
C LEU A 213 5.23 -14.64 11.23
N GLU A 214 3.94 -14.93 11.47
CA GLU A 214 3.54 -15.91 12.48
C GLU A 214 4.00 -17.33 12.16
N HIS A 215 3.94 -17.71 10.88
CA HIS A 215 4.46 -19.00 10.42
C HIS A 215 5.98 -19.11 10.61
N ASP A 216 6.70 -18.04 10.29
CA ASP A 216 8.16 -17.97 10.40
C ASP A 216 8.65 -17.73 11.85
N GLY A 217 7.73 -17.60 12.80
CA GLY A 217 8.04 -17.36 14.21
C GLY A 217 8.58 -15.97 14.53
N VAL A 218 8.34 -14.97 13.66
CA VAL A 218 8.73 -13.59 13.87
C VAL A 218 7.67 -12.88 14.72
N PRO A 219 8.02 -12.37 15.91
CA PRO A 219 7.06 -11.72 16.79
C PRO A 219 6.48 -10.43 16.17
N VAL A 220 5.16 -10.32 16.15
CA VAL A 220 4.41 -9.11 15.81
C VAL A 220 3.61 -8.67 17.03
N THR A 221 3.75 -7.41 17.41
CA THR A 221 3.08 -6.86 18.61
C THR A 221 1.58 -6.70 18.38
N ALA A 222 1.19 -6.10 17.25
CA ALA A 222 -0.20 -5.89 16.87
C ALA A 222 -0.31 -5.61 15.36
N ALA A 223 -1.49 -5.87 14.78
CA ALA A 223 -1.80 -5.53 13.39
C ALA A 223 -3.14 -4.81 13.28
N ALA A 224 -3.23 -3.81 12.39
CA ALA A 224 -4.46 -3.08 12.12
C ALA A 224 -4.72 -2.96 10.63
N THR A 225 -5.98 -3.12 10.21
CA THR A 225 -6.37 -2.92 8.81
C THR A 225 -7.56 -1.99 8.71
N ALA A 226 -7.72 -1.33 7.56
CA ALA A 226 -8.94 -0.61 7.23
C ALA A 226 -9.45 -1.07 5.85
N SER A 227 -10.75 -1.31 5.73
CA SER A 227 -11.41 -1.70 4.48
C SER A 227 -10.67 -2.84 3.75
N ALA A 228 -10.27 -3.89 4.47
CA ALA A 228 -9.45 -4.96 3.95
C ALA A 228 -10.28 -6.05 3.24
N PRO A 229 -10.03 -6.39 1.96
CA PRO A 229 -10.63 -7.51 1.26
C PRO A 229 -9.94 -8.83 1.66
N LEU A 230 -10.18 -9.30 2.90
CA LEU A 230 -9.49 -10.48 3.44
C LEU A 230 -9.74 -11.77 2.65
N ASP A 231 -10.83 -11.83 1.89
CA ASP A 231 -11.15 -12.88 0.92
C ASP A 231 -11.42 -12.21 -0.44
N VAL A 232 -10.45 -12.31 -1.34
CA VAL A 232 -10.52 -11.65 -2.65
C VAL A 232 -11.61 -12.27 -3.52
N GLY A 233 -11.84 -13.60 -3.37
CA GLY A 233 -12.91 -14.29 -4.07
C GLY A 233 -14.30 -13.77 -3.67
N VAL A 234 -14.55 -13.65 -2.37
CA VAL A 234 -15.81 -13.10 -1.84
C VAL A 234 -15.98 -11.63 -2.27
N ALA A 235 -14.91 -10.84 -2.22
CA ALA A 235 -14.96 -9.42 -2.61
C ALA A 235 -15.32 -9.25 -4.08
N LEU A 236 -14.60 -9.90 -5.01
CA LEU A 236 -14.80 -9.72 -6.45
C LEU A 236 -16.06 -10.40 -6.95
N ASN A 237 -16.35 -11.64 -6.49
CA ASN A 237 -17.62 -12.29 -6.83
C ASN A 237 -18.84 -11.51 -6.31
N GLY A 238 -18.68 -10.82 -5.19
CA GLY A 238 -19.72 -9.95 -4.63
C GLY A 238 -20.19 -8.88 -5.61
N PHE A 239 -19.27 -8.23 -6.33
CA PHE A 239 -19.62 -7.22 -7.35
C PHE A 239 -20.35 -7.80 -8.56
N LEU A 240 -20.10 -9.06 -8.91
CA LEU A 240 -20.75 -9.72 -10.06
C LEU A 240 -22.11 -10.32 -9.71
N SER A 241 -22.19 -11.02 -8.56
CA SER A 241 -23.36 -11.82 -8.19
C SER A 241 -24.32 -11.09 -7.24
N PHE A 242 -23.82 -10.10 -6.48
CA PHE A 242 -24.58 -9.38 -5.46
C PHE A 242 -24.24 -7.88 -5.48
N PRO A 243 -24.37 -7.19 -6.64
CA PRO A 243 -24.00 -5.78 -6.76
C PRO A 243 -24.82 -4.91 -5.80
N ARG A 244 -24.15 -3.99 -5.11
CA ARG A 244 -24.78 -3.03 -4.22
C ARG A 244 -25.00 -1.71 -4.96
N LYS A 245 -26.04 -0.97 -4.60
CA LYS A 245 -26.35 0.33 -5.21
C LYS A 245 -25.22 1.36 -5.09
N ASN A 246 -24.41 1.24 -4.02
CA ASN A 246 -23.29 2.13 -3.74
C ASN A 246 -21.93 1.59 -4.20
N ASP A 247 -21.86 0.46 -4.91
CA ASP A 247 -20.58 -0.04 -5.43
C ASP A 247 -19.97 1.00 -6.37
N ALA A 248 -18.68 1.27 -6.15
CA ALA A 248 -17.97 2.31 -6.88
C ALA A 248 -17.72 1.93 -8.35
N ALA A 249 -17.84 2.87 -9.24
CA ALA A 249 -17.57 2.66 -10.67
C ALA A 249 -16.13 2.20 -10.96
N TRP A 250 -15.17 2.56 -10.09
CA TRP A 250 -13.77 2.17 -10.25
C TRP A 250 -13.48 0.70 -9.92
N VAL A 251 -14.44 -0.08 -9.36
CA VAL A 251 -14.22 -1.52 -9.07
C VAL A 251 -13.90 -2.34 -10.33
N THR A 252 -14.25 -1.85 -11.51
CA THR A 252 -13.87 -2.47 -12.79
C THR A 252 -12.34 -2.62 -12.92
N SER A 253 -11.58 -1.66 -12.41
CA SER A 253 -10.12 -1.70 -12.42
C SER A 253 -9.54 -2.86 -11.61
N LEU A 254 -10.23 -3.34 -10.57
CA LEU A 254 -9.78 -4.47 -9.74
C LEU A 254 -9.75 -5.78 -10.55
N PHE A 255 -10.71 -5.96 -11.45
CA PHE A 255 -10.75 -7.10 -12.36
C PHE A 255 -9.65 -7.02 -13.42
N ILE A 256 -9.37 -5.81 -13.92
CA ILE A 256 -8.24 -5.57 -14.83
C ILE A 256 -6.94 -5.93 -14.14
N LEU A 257 -6.67 -5.32 -12.98
CA LEU A 257 -5.43 -5.53 -12.25
C LEU A 257 -5.23 -7.00 -11.85
N SER A 258 -6.25 -7.65 -11.28
CA SER A 258 -6.14 -9.04 -10.81
C SER A 258 -5.99 -10.03 -11.96
N SER A 259 -6.75 -9.88 -13.06
CA SER A 259 -6.70 -10.84 -14.17
C SER A 259 -5.34 -10.85 -14.88
N PHE A 260 -4.78 -9.69 -15.17
CA PHE A 260 -3.44 -9.60 -15.78
C PHE A 260 -2.33 -9.97 -14.80
N SER A 261 -2.44 -9.60 -13.52
CA SER A 261 -1.47 -10.01 -12.50
C SER A 261 -1.44 -11.54 -12.33
N PHE A 262 -2.60 -12.16 -12.27
CA PHE A 262 -2.71 -13.63 -12.14
C PHE A 262 -2.23 -14.35 -13.40
N GLU A 263 -2.54 -13.83 -14.60
CA GLU A 263 -1.99 -14.34 -15.85
C GLU A 263 -0.46 -14.35 -15.83
N ASN A 264 0.15 -13.24 -15.41
CA ASN A 264 1.60 -13.08 -15.41
C ASN A 264 2.30 -13.90 -14.31
N TYR A 265 1.74 -13.95 -13.12
CA TYR A 265 2.41 -14.56 -11.96
C TYR A 265 2.16 -16.05 -11.85
N TYR A 266 0.94 -16.51 -12.11
CA TYR A 266 0.61 -17.94 -12.05
C TYR A 266 0.84 -18.68 -13.37
N GLY A 267 1.26 -17.98 -14.43
CA GLY A 267 1.60 -18.57 -15.70
C GLY A 267 0.38 -19.22 -16.40
N VAL A 268 -0.77 -18.53 -16.40
CA VAL A 268 -2.01 -18.97 -17.05
C VAL A 268 -2.29 -18.12 -18.29
N PRO A 269 -1.69 -18.44 -19.46
CA PRO A 269 -1.82 -17.61 -20.65
C PRO A 269 -3.28 -17.44 -21.08
N GLY A 270 -3.67 -16.19 -21.40
CA GLY A 270 -5.02 -15.88 -21.86
C GLY A 270 -6.06 -15.74 -20.74
N LEU A 271 -5.64 -15.77 -19.46
CA LEU A 271 -6.55 -15.61 -18.32
C LEU A 271 -7.32 -14.30 -18.39
N ALA A 272 -6.61 -13.19 -18.58
CA ALA A 272 -7.24 -11.86 -18.69
C ALA A 272 -8.18 -11.79 -19.92
N ARG A 273 -7.80 -12.37 -21.05
CA ARG A 273 -8.65 -12.42 -22.25
C ARG A 273 -9.88 -13.30 -22.04
N SER A 274 -9.80 -14.33 -21.21
CA SER A 274 -10.97 -15.16 -20.90
C SER A 274 -12.03 -14.42 -20.07
N LEU A 275 -11.60 -13.42 -19.27
CA LEU A 275 -12.46 -12.65 -18.39
C LEU A 275 -13.00 -11.37 -19.05
N ILE A 276 -12.15 -10.64 -19.75
CA ILE A 276 -12.43 -9.29 -20.28
C ILE A 276 -13.04 -9.40 -21.68
N ASN A 277 -14.08 -8.60 -21.95
CA ASN A 277 -14.69 -8.49 -23.27
C ASN A 277 -13.68 -8.05 -24.33
N ASP A 278 -13.78 -8.60 -25.55
CA ASP A 278 -12.82 -8.36 -26.64
C ASP A 278 -12.77 -6.87 -27.04
N ASP A 279 -13.90 -6.17 -27.05
CA ASP A 279 -14.00 -4.77 -27.45
C ASP A 279 -13.18 -3.83 -26.56
N VAL A 280 -12.97 -4.20 -25.30
CA VAL A 280 -12.27 -3.37 -24.30
C VAL A 280 -10.97 -3.99 -23.81
N TYR A 281 -10.59 -5.17 -24.33
CA TYR A 281 -9.39 -5.87 -23.89
C TYR A 281 -8.10 -5.06 -24.07
N ASP A 282 -7.94 -4.41 -25.23
CA ASP A 282 -6.72 -3.65 -25.51
C ASP A 282 -6.56 -2.42 -24.62
N ILE A 283 -7.68 -1.72 -24.30
CA ILE A 283 -7.63 -0.59 -23.38
C ILE A 283 -7.35 -1.06 -21.95
N ALA A 284 -7.96 -2.18 -21.51
CA ALA A 284 -7.69 -2.79 -20.21
C ALA A 284 -6.22 -3.22 -20.08
N ARG A 285 -5.65 -3.82 -21.11
CA ARG A 285 -4.22 -4.20 -21.15
C ARG A 285 -3.30 -2.97 -21.05
N LYS A 286 -3.59 -1.90 -21.79
CA LYS A 286 -2.82 -0.63 -21.71
C LYS A 286 -2.90 -0.04 -20.29
N ALA A 287 -4.08 -0.04 -19.69
CA ALA A 287 -4.28 0.44 -18.31
C ALA A 287 -3.43 -0.35 -17.30
N TYR A 288 -3.47 -1.69 -17.38
CA TYR A 288 -2.63 -2.55 -16.54
C TYR A 288 -1.13 -2.30 -16.74
N GLN A 289 -0.70 -2.19 -18.00
CA GLN A 289 0.70 -1.95 -18.36
C GLN A 289 1.16 -0.50 -18.14
N ARG A 290 0.25 0.38 -17.70
CA ARG A 290 0.50 1.83 -17.52
C ARG A 290 1.06 2.49 -18.79
N GLN A 291 0.64 1.99 -19.95
CA GLN A 291 0.88 2.63 -21.23
C GLN A 291 -0.08 3.81 -21.41
N PRO A 292 0.23 4.79 -22.27
CA PRO A 292 -0.71 5.87 -22.52
C PRO A 292 -2.07 5.37 -23.03
N TYR A 293 -3.16 5.79 -22.37
CA TYR A 293 -4.54 5.51 -22.75
C TYR A 293 -5.45 6.66 -22.29
N ASN A 294 -6.65 6.74 -22.86
CA ASN A 294 -7.66 7.65 -22.34
C ASN A 294 -8.47 6.93 -21.25
N ALA A 295 -8.41 7.45 -20.03
CA ALA A 295 -9.11 6.84 -18.90
C ALA A 295 -10.63 6.76 -19.08
N ALA A 296 -11.22 7.66 -19.87
CA ALA A 296 -12.66 7.64 -20.18
C ALA A 296 -13.07 6.42 -21.05
N ASP A 297 -12.12 5.77 -21.73
CA ASP A 297 -12.39 4.60 -22.56
C ASP A 297 -12.42 3.29 -21.73
N VAL A 298 -11.96 3.33 -20.47
CA VAL A 298 -12.07 2.18 -19.55
C VAL A 298 -13.50 2.09 -19.04
N PRO A 299 -14.22 0.96 -19.26
CA PRO A 299 -15.59 0.84 -18.78
C PRO A 299 -15.70 1.00 -17.26
N THR A 300 -16.71 1.75 -16.83
CA THR A 300 -17.11 1.85 -15.41
C THR A 300 -18.26 0.90 -15.06
N ASP A 301 -18.79 0.20 -16.05
CA ASP A 301 -19.83 -0.82 -15.95
C ASP A 301 -19.23 -2.21 -16.13
N LEU A 302 -19.39 -3.07 -15.12
CA LEU A 302 -18.88 -4.44 -15.15
C LEU A 302 -19.43 -5.26 -16.30
N HIS A 303 -20.69 -5.06 -16.73
CA HIS A 303 -21.26 -5.76 -17.88
C HIS A 303 -20.60 -5.37 -19.21
N LYS A 304 -19.99 -4.20 -19.28
CA LYS A 304 -19.19 -3.79 -20.45
C LYS A 304 -17.77 -4.31 -20.40
N LEU A 305 -17.21 -4.48 -19.20
CA LEU A 305 -15.84 -4.99 -19.01
C LEU A 305 -15.76 -6.49 -19.07
N ILE A 306 -16.65 -7.18 -18.34
CA ILE A 306 -16.57 -8.63 -18.04
C ILE A 306 -17.45 -9.40 -19.00
N ARG A 307 -16.96 -10.54 -19.49
CA ARG A 307 -17.71 -11.45 -20.34
C ARG A 307 -18.98 -11.96 -19.64
N PRO A 308 -20.13 -12.02 -20.33
CA PRO A 308 -21.43 -12.35 -19.71
C PRO A 308 -21.43 -13.67 -18.91
N ALA A 309 -20.66 -14.67 -19.34
CA ALA A 309 -20.60 -15.96 -18.65
C ALA A 309 -20.14 -15.85 -17.18
N TYR A 310 -19.31 -14.86 -16.84
CA TYR A 310 -18.79 -14.68 -15.48
C TYR A 310 -19.83 -14.13 -14.48
N PHE A 311 -20.99 -13.68 -14.94
CA PHE A 311 -22.11 -13.31 -14.08
C PHE A 311 -22.93 -14.53 -13.62
N ASP A 312 -22.67 -15.70 -14.17
CA ASP A 312 -23.15 -16.96 -13.63
C ASP A 312 -22.20 -17.44 -12.52
N PRO A 313 -22.68 -17.58 -11.26
CA PRO A 313 -21.83 -17.94 -10.12
C PRO A 313 -21.15 -19.30 -10.28
N GLN A 314 -21.81 -20.27 -10.95
CA GLN A 314 -21.22 -21.61 -11.17
C GLN A 314 -20.09 -21.51 -12.20
N PHE A 315 -20.32 -20.83 -13.33
CA PHE A 315 -19.28 -20.58 -14.31
C PHE A 315 -18.08 -19.84 -13.69
N PHE A 316 -18.35 -18.78 -12.89
CA PHE A 316 -17.30 -18.05 -12.19
C PHE A 316 -16.46 -19.00 -11.32
N ALA A 317 -17.10 -19.81 -10.47
CA ALA A 317 -16.41 -20.73 -9.56
C ALA A 317 -15.58 -21.80 -10.30
N ASP A 318 -16.08 -22.28 -11.43
CA ASP A 318 -15.41 -23.32 -12.24
C ASP A 318 -14.34 -22.78 -13.18
N SER A 319 -14.31 -21.46 -13.41
CA SER A 319 -13.31 -20.83 -14.27
C SER A 319 -11.91 -20.86 -13.65
N ALA A 320 -10.87 -20.77 -14.49
CA ALA A 320 -9.50 -20.65 -13.99
C ALA A 320 -9.33 -19.39 -13.13
N TYR A 321 -9.93 -18.26 -13.53
CA TYR A 321 -9.92 -17.01 -12.78
C TYR A 321 -10.60 -17.17 -11.42
N GLY A 322 -11.81 -17.72 -11.38
CA GLY A 322 -12.55 -17.90 -10.13
C GLY A 322 -11.81 -18.80 -9.12
N ARG A 323 -11.18 -19.90 -9.59
CA ARG A 323 -10.38 -20.77 -8.71
C ARG A 323 -9.15 -20.08 -8.13
N LEU A 324 -8.43 -19.27 -8.92
CA LEU A 324 -7.28 -18.51 -8.43
C LEU A 324 -7.70 -17.44 -7.42
N ILE A 325 -8.79 -16.72 -7.71
CA ILE A 325 -9.34 -15.71 -6.80
C ILE A 325 -9.82 -16.34 -5.49
N ALA A 326 -10.53 -17.49 -5.54
CA ALA A 326 -11.03 -18.19 -4.35
C ALA A 326 -9.88 -18.71 -3.45
N ALA A 327 -8.72 -19.01 -4.03
CA ALA A 327 -7.52 -19.37 -3.27
C ALA A 327 -6.82 -18.16 -2.63
N THR A 328 -7.22 -16.94 -3.00
CA THR A 328 -6.57 -15.70 -2.54
C THR A 328 -7.30 -15.14 -1.31
N HIS A 329 -6.84 -15.52 -0.14
CA HIS A 329 -7.39 -15.07 1.14
C HIS A 329 -6.28 -14.91 2.18
N ALA A 330 -6.52 -14.07 3.21
CA ALA A 330 -5.56 -13.74 4.26
C ALA A 330 -6.24 -13.70 5.66
N TYR A 331 -6.95 -14.78 6.05
CA TYR A 331 -7.61 -14.87 7.35
C TYR A 331 -7.84 -16.32 7.85
N ARG A 332 -7.57 -17.33 7.00
CA ARG A 332 -7.93 -18.74 7.27
C ARG A 332 -6.82 -19.49 8.03
N TRP A 333 -6.36 -18.92 9.13
CA TRP A 333 -5.49 -19.59 10.11
C TRP A 333 -5.84 -19.12 11.53
N VAL A 334 -5.32 -19.79 12.56
CA VAL A 334 -5.50 -19.34 13.95
C VAL A 334 -4.54 -18.21 14.24
N ILE A 335 -5.06 -16.99 14.27
CA ILE A 335 -4.30 -15.76 14.48
C ILE A 335 -3.90 -15.65 15.96
N LYS A 336 -2.60 -15.44 16.22
CA LYS A 336 -2.04 -15.32 17.57
C LYS A 336 -1.83 -13.86 17.99
N THR A 337 -1.55 -12.99 17.03
CA THR A 337 -1.34 -11.56 17.22
C THR A 337 -2.67 -10.83 17.45
N PRO A 338 -2.74 -9.81 18.32
CA PRO A 338 -3.90 -8.92 18.39
C PRO A 338 -4.11 -8.19 17.04
N VAL A 339 -5.33 -8.26 16.50
CA VAL A 339 -5.70 -7.64 15.22
C VAL A 339 -6.97 -6.81 15.37
N ARG A 340 -6.98 -5.61 14.79
CA ARG A 340 -8.17 -4.77 14.62
C ARG A 340 -8.45 -4.51 13.15
N ASN A 341 -9.59 -5.00 12.66
CA ASN A 341 -10.07 -4.74 11.29
C ASN A 341 -11.11 -3.62 11.34
N TYR A 342 -10.78 -2.46 10.78
CA TYR A 342 -11.69 -1.32 10.69
C TYR A 342 -12.47 -1.36 9.39
N TYR A 343 -13.79 -1.07 9.44
CA TYR A 343 -14.67 -1.03 8.29
C TYR A 343 -15.64 0.15 8.33
N GLY A 344 -15.98 0.68 7.17
CA GLY A 344 -16.98 1.73 6.99
C GLY A 344 -18.35 1.15 6.66
N GLU A 345 -19.42 1.74 7.20
CA GLU A 345 -20.79 1.29 6.93
C GLU A 345 -21.31 1.76 5.56
N SER A 346 -20.65 2.80 4.97
CA SER A 346 -20.94 3.32 3.64
C SER A 346 -19.81 3.06 2.65
N ASP A 347 -18.92 2.10 2.95
CA ASP A 347 -17.79 1.74 2.09
C ASP A 347 -18.30 1.17 0.75
N GLU A 348 -17.93 1.85 -0.33
CA GLU A 348 -18.35 1.54 -1.69
C GLU A 348 -17.54 0.42 -2.36
N ALA A 349 -16.55 -0.14 -1.67
CA ALA A 349 -15.74 -1.26 -2.15
C ALA A 349 -15.82 -2.48 -1.23
N ILE A 350 -15.74 -2.29 0.08
CA ILE A 350 -15.69 -3.37 1.06
C ILE A 350 -17.00 -3.41 1.86
N SER A 351 -17.74 -4.51 1.73
CA SER A 351 -18.97 -4.70 2.49
C SER A 351 -18.68 -4.90 3.99
N ILE A 352 -19.66 -4.57 4.83
CA ILE A 352 -19.59 -4.80 6.30
C ILE A 352 -19.21 -6.25 6.61
N GLY A 353 -19.81 -7.21 5.89
CA GLY A 353 -19.52 -8.64 6.08
C GLY A 353 -18.06 -9.00 5.81
N LEU A 354 -17.44 -8.40 4.78
CA LEU A 354 -16.00 -8.56 4.52
C LEU A 354 -15.14 -7.93 5.63
N GLY A 355 -15.51 -6.74 6.10
CA GLY A 355 -14.81 -6.08 7.21
C GLY A 355 -14.84 -6.89 8.51
N GLN A 356 -15.90 -7.67 8.71
CA GLN A 356 -16.10 -8.53 9.89
C GLN A 356 -15.58 -9.97 9.71
N LEU A 357 -15.18 -10.35 8.50
CA LEU A 357 -14.90 -11.74 8.14
C LEU A 357 -13.80 -12.37 9.00
N GLY A 358 -12.69 -11.68 9.20
CA GLY A 358 -11.58 -12.17 10.02
C GLY A 358 -12.02 -12.49 11.45
N MET A 359 -12.74 -11.57 12.10
CA MET A 359 -13.28 -11.79 13.44
C MET A 359 -14.27 -12.97 13.48
N THR A 360 -15.19 -13.02 12.53
CA THR A 360 -16.22 -14.07 12.46
C THR A 360 -15.58 -15.45 12.29
N TYR A 361 -14.56 -15.55 11.41
CA TYR A 361 -13.83 -16.80 11.22
C TYR A 361 -13.11 -17.24 12.50
N GLN A 362 -12.38 -16.34 13.17
CA GLN A 362 -11.66 -16.67 14.41
C GLN A 362 -12.61 -17.13 15.52
N ARG A 363 -13.78 -16.53 15.64
CA ARG A 363 -14.81 -16.97 16.59
C ARG A 363 -15.36 -18.36 16.26
N ALA A 364 -15.55 -18.66 14.97
CA ALA A 364 -16.02 -19.97 14.51
C ALA A 364 -14.99 -21.09 14.70
N MET A 365 -13.68 -20.76 14.60
CA MET A 365 -12.61 -21.75 14.75
C MET A 365 -12.34 -22.21 16.18
N GLY A 366 -12.84 -21.49 17.17
CA GLY A 366 -12.68 -21.92 18.55
C GLY A 366 -13.10 -20.87 19.56
N ALA A 367 -13.82 -21.31 20.56
CA ALA A 367 -14.24 -20.46 21.68
C ALA A 367 -13.00 -19.83 22.35
N GLY A 368 -12.96 -18.51 22.43
CA GLY A 368 -11.95 -17.75 23.16
C GLY A 368 -10.88 -17.06 22.31
N ASN A 369 -10.84 -17.20 20.98
CA ASN A 369 -9.99 -16.34 20.17
C ASN A 369 -10.63 -14.97 19.99
N THR A 370 -10.44 -14.09 20.98
CA THR A 370 -10.91 -12.70 21.01
C THR A 370 -9.84 -11.72 20.52
N ARG A 371 -8.74 -12.20 19.95
CA ARG A 371 -7.60 -11.37 19.51
C ARG A 371 -7.89 -10.59 18.24
N VAL A 372 -8.88 -11.02 17.46
CA VAL A 372 -9.30 -10.34 16.23
C VAL A 372 -10.63 -9.63 16.48
N GLU A 373 -10.61 -8.31 16.37
CA GLU A 373 -11.77 -7.44 16.51
C GLU A 373 -12.12 -6.82 15.15
N ALA A 374 -13.41 -6.58 14.90
CA ALA A 374 -13.90 -5.77 13.80
C ALA A 374 -14.54 -4.49 14.36
N ILE A 375 -14.08 -3.34 13.92
CA ILE A 375 -14.43 -2.03 14.47
C ILE A 375 -15.07 -1.18 13.37
N SER A 376 -16.31 -0.73 13.60
CA SER A 376 -16.97 0.22 12.71
C SER A 376 -16.38 1.62 12.88
N THR A 377 -16.13 2.30 11.77
CA THR A 377 -15.83 3.73 11.71
C THR A 377 -17.08 4.59 11.46
N GLY A 378 -18.27 3.98 11.55
CA GLY A 378 -19.54 4.62 11.23
C GLY A 378 -19.78 4.73 9.71
N PRO A 379 -20.62 5.68 9.26
CA PRO A 379 -21.03 5.81 7.87
C PRO A 379 -19.91 6.44 6.98
N THR A 380 -18.72 5.88 7.03
CA THR A 380 -17.57 6.35 6.24
C THR A 380 -17.48 5.61 4.90
N THR A 381 -17.00 6.34 3.88
CA THR A 381 -16.64 5.80 2.56
C THR A 381 -15.33 4.99 2.66
N HIS A 382 -14.89 4.38 1.57
CA HIS A 382 -13.64 3.62 1.50
C HIS A 382 -12.43 4.42 1.98
N ARG A 383 -12.23 5.65 1.45
CA ARG A 383 -11.16 6.56 1.90
C ARG A 383 -11.42 7.15 3.30
N GLY A 384 -12.67 7.44 3.59
CA GLY A 384 -13.08 7.92 4.91
C GLY A 384 -12.80 6.92 6.02
N THR A 385 -12.97 5.64 5.76
CA THR A 385 -12.63 4.56 6.69
C THR A 385 -11.14 4.58 7.03
N PHE A 386 -10.27 4.69 6.03
CA PHE A 386 -8.82 4.80 6.26
C PHE A 386 -8.46 6.02 7.10
N ALA A 387 -8.93 7.19 6.68
CA ALA A 387 -8.63 8.44 7.40
C ALA A 387 -9.09 8.39 8.87
N THR A 388 -10.26 7.79 9.13
CA THR A 388 -10.80 7.64 10.50
C THR A 388 -10.08 6.56 11.30
N ALA A 389 -9.63 5.48 10.67
CA ALA A 389 -8.95 4.37 11.33
C ALA A 389 -7.52 4.74 11.77
N VAL A 390 -6.78 5.50 10.97
CA VAL A 390 -5.35 5.80 11.21
C VAL A 390 -5.07 6.41 12.60
N PRO A 391 -5.77 7.43 13.09
CA PRO A 391 -5.53 7.94 14.45
C PRO A 391 -5.94 6.92 15.53
N GLN A 392 -6.95 6.08 15.28
CA GLN A 392 -7.34 5.02 16.21
C GLN A 392 -6.27 3.92 16.26
N TRP A 393 -5.62 3.60 15.12
CA TRP A 393 -4.44 2.71 15.11
C TRP A 393 -3.34 3.24 16.01
N LYS A 394 -3.01 4.54 15.86
CA LYS A 394 -1.96 5.18 16.65
C LYS A 394 -2.25 5.09 18.14
N ILE A 395 -3.46 5.47 18.56
CA ILE A 395 -3.88 5.39 19.96
C ILE A 395 -3.78 3.96 20.48
N TRP A 396 -4.28 2.98 19.72
CA TRP A 396 -4.22 1.58 20.14
C TRP A 396 -2.78 1.04 20.18
N PHE A 397 -1.97 1.30 19.18
CA PHE A 397 -0.58 0.85 19.14
C PHE A 397 0.29 1.46 20.24
N ASP A 398 -0.05 2.64 20.73
CA ASP A 398 0.64 3.26 21.86
C ASP A 398 0.36 2.55 23.18
N THR A 399 -0.74 1.80 23.30
CA THR A 399 -1.09 0.99 24.48
C THR A 399 -0.40 -0.38 24.49
N MET A 400 0.22 -0.80 23.41
CA MET A 400 0.88 -2.10 23.24
C MET A 400 2.36 -2.08 23.76
#